data_8a8155cfa514beedb0599deabc43d6da
#
_entry.id   8a8155cfa514beedb0599deabc43d6da
#
_cell.length_a   1.000
_cell.length_b   1.000
_cell.length_c   1.000
_cell.angle_alpha   90.00
_cell.angle_beta   90.00
_cell.angle_gamma   90.00
#
_symmetry.space_group_name_H-M   'P 1'
#
loop_
_entity.id
_entity.type
_entity.pdbx_description
1 polymer ?
#
loop_
_entity_poly.entity_id
_entity_poly.type
_entity_poly.pdbx_seq_one_letter_code
_entity_poly.pdbx_strand_id
1 'polypeptide(L)'
;MLLQIQDGTLSIGAQTVLAHFDFEIRGNEKIAIVGRNGCGKTTLLRLLAGELSLDRDDHSKAQGILTSRSLTTGLLCQQAFSDTTITVEEELLKSCPCPDKWDRERFTWEQEYDRLFTGFGFSKEEKRKRLSQFSGGEQTKIALIRLLLAHPDILLLDEPTNHLDVETTEWLEEYLRQYAGAVVMVSHDRFFLDRTADTVCEF
;
A
#
# COMPACT_ATOMS: atom_id res chain seq x y z
N MET A 1 -17.83 -5.67 -6.32
CA MET A 1 -17.57 -4.54 -5.43
C MET A 1 -16.78 -5.06 -4.24
N LEU A 2 -15.62 -4.52 -3.96
CA LEU A 2 -14.84 -4.84 -2.76
C LEU A 2 -15.17 -3.86 -1.63
N LEU A 3 -15.07 -2.57 -1.93
CA LEU A 3 -15.29 -1.49 -0.99
C LEU A 3 -16.08 -0.37 -1.67
N GLN A 4 -16.99 0.27 -0.95
CA GLN A 4 -17.73 1.44 -1.41
C GLN A 4 -17.90 2.44 -0.27
N ILE A 5 -17.68 3.71 -0.57
CA ILE A 5 -18.03 4.85 0.26
C ILE A 5 -19.13 5.61 -0.47
N GLN A 6 -20.22 5.96 0.21
CA GLN A 6 -21.31 6.75 -0.34
C GLN A 6 -21.49 8.00 0.50
N ASP A 7 -21.52 9.16 -0.15
CA ASP A 7 -21.71 10.47 0.47
C ASP A 7 -20.83 10.70 1.72
N GLY A 8 -19.55 10.26 1.61
CA GLY A 8 -18.61 10.29 2.73
C GLY A 8 -18.18 11.72 3.06
N THR A 9 -18.07 12.03 4.33
CA THR A 9 -17.43 13.27 4.82
C THR A 9 -16.38 12.91 5.85
N LEU A 10 -15.22 13.55 5.76
CA LEU A 10 -14.09 13.31 6.64
C LEU A 10 -13.49 14.63 7.08
N SER A 11 -13.44 14.85 8.38
CA SER A 11 -12.80 16.00 9.01
C SER A 11 -11.61 15.58 9.86
N ILE A 12 -10.59 16.43 9.91
CA ILE A 12 -9.44 16.31 10.82
C ILE A 12 -9.47 17.50 11.78
N GLY A 13 -9.79 17.24 13.05
CA GLY A 13 -10.07 18.31 14.01
C GLY A 13 -11.29 19.13 13.61
N ALA A 14 -11.12 20.43 13.43
CA ALA A 14 -12.21 21.33 13.00
C ALA A 14 -12.27 21.59 11.50
N GLN A 15 -11.40 20.95 10.70
CA GLN A 15 -11.33 21.19 9.26
C GLN A 15 -11.87 19.98 8.50
N THR A 16 -12.88 20.20 7.66
CA THR A 16 -13.34 19.20 6.69
C THR A 16 -12.33 19.09 5.55
N VAL A 17 -11.80 17.89 5.35
CA VAL A 17 -10.79 17.58 4.33
C VAL A 17 -11.44 17.00 3.08
N LEU A 18 -12.41 16.12 3.27
CA LEU A 18 -13.20 15.54 2.18
C LEU A 18 -14.69 15.70 2.52
N ALA A 19 -15.48 16.21 1.60
CA ALA A 19 -16.90 16.48 1.81
C ALA A 19 -17.75 15.86 0.71
N HIS A 20 -18.78 15.10 1.09
CA HIS A 20 -19.79 14.55 0.18
C HIS A 20 -19.17 13.81 -1.01
N PHE A 21 -18.23 12.88 -0.75
CA PHE A 21 -17.56 12.13 -1.81
C PHE A 21 -18.04 10.69 -1.88
N ASP A 22 -18.03 10.18 -3.12
CA ASP A 22 -18.26 8.77 -3.41
C ASP A 22 -16.94 8.14 -3.88
N PHE A 23 -16.65 6.93 -3.41
CA PHE A 23 -15.48 6.19 -3.83
C PHE A 23 -15.78 4.69 -3.86
N GLU A 24 -15.36 4.01 -4.91
CA GLU A 24 -15.62 2.59 -5.08
C GLU A 24 -14.38 1.84 -5.58
N ILE A 25 -14.17 0.63 -5.04
CA ILE A 25 -13.14 -0.31 -5.51
C ILE A 25 -13.83 -1.57 -5.97
N ARG A 26 -13.58 -1.96 -7.24
CA ARG A 26 -14.16 -3.15 -7.86
C ARG A 26 -13.08 -4.18 -8.18
N GLY A 27 -13.25 -5.40 -7.69
CA GLY A 27 -12.35 -6.50 -8.02
C GLY A 27 -10.88 -6.17 -7.75
N ASN A 28 -10.05 -6.38 -8.74
CA ASN A 28 -8.60 -6.16 -8.72
C ASN A 28 -8.15 -4.90 -9.47
N GLU A 29 -9.00 -3.87 -9.52
CA GLU A 29 -8.71 -2.60 -10.20
C GLU A 29 -7.43 -1.94 -9.67
N LYS A 30 -6.73 -1.25 -10.57
CA LYS A 30 -5.59 -0.37 -10.25
C LYS A 30 -6.05 1.07 -10.41
N ILE A 31 -6.26 1.77 -9.29
CA ILE A 31 -6.84 3.10 -9.23
C ILE A 31 -5.75 4.11 -8.92
N ALA A 32 -5.56 5.08 -9.81
CA ALA A 32 -4.72 6.25 -9.57
C ALA A 32 -5.56 7.39 -8.98
N ILE A 33 -5.10 7.98 -7.89
CA ILE A 33 -5.68 9.20 -7.33
C ILE A 33 -4.79 10.37 -7.70
N VAL A 34 -5.34 11.33 -8.43
CA VAL A 34 -4.65 12.55 -8.84
C VAL A 34 -5.34 13.79 -8.26
N GLY A 35 -4.61 14.88 -8.11
CA GLY A 35 -5.16 16.14 -7.60
C GLY A 35 -4.07 17.02 -7.01
N ARG A 36 -4.46 18.24 -6.60
CA ARG A 36 -3.52 19.23 -6.04
C ARG A 36 -2.95 18.76 -4.69
N ASN A 37 -1.79 19.30 -4.32
CA ASN A 37 -1.25 19.04 -2.98
C ASN A 37 -2.22 19.59 -1.93
N GLY A 38 -2.45 18.78 -0.88
CA GLY A 38 -3.35 19.15 0.22
C GLY A 38 -4.84 18.90 -0.05
N CYS A 39 -5.26 18.34 -1.21
CA CYS A 39 -6.68 18.04 -1.48
C CYS A 39 -7.22 16.80 -0.75
N GLY A 40 -6.40 16.10 0.04
CA GLY A 40 -6.88 14.97 0.86
C GLY A 40 -6.51 13.58 0.33
N LYS A 41 -5.64 13.43 -0.67
CA LYS A 41 -5.24 12.13 -1.24
C LYS A 41 -4.70 11.15 -0.19
N THR A 42 -3.68 11.56 0.55
CA THR A 42 -3.13 10.76 1.67
C THR A 42 -4.18 10.48 2.75
N THR A 43 -5.07 11.44 3.01
CA THR A 43 -6.16 11.29 3.97
C THR A 43 -7.15 10.21 3.53
N LEU A 44 -7.47 10.16 2.25
CA LEU A 44 -8.29 9.09 1.69
C LEU A 44 -7.60 7.73 1.83
N LEU A 45 -6.29 7.60 1.50
CA LEU A 45 -5.57 6.35 1.70
C LEU A 45 -5.60 5.89 3.17
N ARG A 46 -5.42 6.81 4.12
CA ARG A 46 -5.51 6.50 5.56
C ARG A 46 -6.92 6.11 6.00
N LEU A 47 -7.95 6.70 5.43
CA LEU A 47 -9.33 6.27 5.63
C LEU A 47 -9.56 4.83 5.12
N LEU A 48 -9.09 4.53 3.91
CA LEU A 48 -9.19 3.19 3.31
C LEU A 48 -8.38 2.14 4.10
N ALA A 49 -7.28 2.55 4.73
CA ALA A 49 -6.49 1.71 5.63
C ALA A 49 -7.17 1.46 6.99
N GLY A 50 -8.27 2.17 7.30
CA GLY A 50 -8.95 2.07 8.59
C GLY A 50 -8.27 2.86 9.72
N GLU A 51 -7.28 3.70 9.40
CA GLU A 51 -6.63 4.58 10.39
C GLU A 51 -7.51 5.80 10.76
N LEU A 52 -8.43 6.15 9.88
CA LEU A 52 -9.39 7.23 10.06
C LEU A 52 -10.81 6.67 9.89
N SER A 53 -11.80 7.42 10.37
CA SER A 53 -13.22 7.10 10.19
C SER A 53 -13.95 8.29 9.59
N LEU A 54 -15.01 8.01 8.83
CA LEU A 54 -15.91 9.04 8.33
C LEU A 54 -16.59 9.76 9.52
N ASP A 55 -16.92 11.02 9.30
CA ASP A 55 -17.71 11.80 10.25
C ASP A 55 -19.09 11.12 10.41
N ARG A 56 -19.62 11.12 11.64
CA ARG A 56 -20.97 10.62 11.92
C ARG A 56 -21.95 11.75 11.68
N ASP A 57 -22.83 11.58 10.71
CA ASP A 57 -24.00 12.45 10.55
C ASP A 57 -25.23 11.71 11.08
N ASP A 58 -25.81 12.22 12.16
CA ASP A 58 -27.00 11.62 12.82
C ASP A 58 -28.24 11.63 11.91
N HIS A 59 -28.19 12.31 10.76
CA HIS A 59 -29.32 12.50 9.85
C HIS A 59 -29.24 11.68 8.56
N SER A 60 -28.09 11.08 8.21
CA SER A 60 -27.95 10.30 6.98
C SER A 60 -27.88 8.79 7.27
N LYS A 61 -28.86 8.05 6.76
CA LYS A 61 -28.92 6.59 6.86
C LYS A 61 -27.95 5.84 5.93
N ALA A 62 -27.19 6.56 5.10
CA ALA A 62 -26.41 5.98 4.01
C ALA A 62 -24.89 6.20 4.12
N GLN A 63 -24.42 6.93 5.12
CA GLN A 63 -22.98 7.19 5.27
C GLN A 63 -22.27 5.98 5.90
N GLY A 64 -21.27 5.47 5.21
CA GLY A 64 -20.45 4.38 5.73
C GLY A 64 -19.54 3.77 4.69
N ILE A 65 -18.57 3.04 5.18
CA ILE A 65 -17.72 2.19 4.33
C ILE A 65 -18.38 0.83 4.25
N LEU A 66 -18.86 0.48 3.06
CA LEU A 66 -19.46 -0.82 2.78
C LEU A 66 -18.40 -1.75 2.19
N THR A 67 -18.23 -2.92 2.76
CA THR A 67 -17.35 -3.96 2.26
C THR A 67 -18.13 -5.24 2.01
N SER A 68 -17.80 -5.94 0.94
CA SER A 68 -18.48 -7.20 0.59
C SER A 68 -18.10 -8.38 1.49
N ARG A 69 -16.93 -8.28 2.14
CA ARG A 69 -16.35 -9.30 3.05
C ARG A 69 -15.35 -8.62 3.98
N SER A 70 -14.83 -9.37 4.95
CA SER A 70 -13.63 -8.92 5.67
C SER A 70 -12.48 -8.76 4.68
N LEU A 71 -11.93 -7.57 4.57
CA LEU A 71 -10.82 -7.23 3.69
C LEU A 71 -9.57 -6.92 4.50
N THR A 72 -8.43 -7.35 3.96
CA THR A 72 -7.14 -6.93 4.44
C THR A 72 -6.65 -5.74 3.61
N THR A 73 -6.27 -4.66 4.28
CA THR A 73 -5.70 -3.48 3.64
C THR A 73 -4.25 -3.32 4.07
N GLY A 74 -3.41 -2.90 3.15
CA GLY A 74 -2.02 -2.61 3.46
C GLY A 74 -1.64 -1.23 2.95
N LEU A 75 -1.14 -0.37 3.83
CA LEU A 75 -0.72 1.00 3.53
C LEU A 75 0.80 1.13 3.63
N LEU A 76 1.42 1.69 2.59
CA LEU A 76 2.82 2.10 2.65
C LEU A 76 2.93 3.36 3.52
N CYS A 77 3.47 3.20 4.73
CA CYS A 77 3.67 4.30 5.68
C CYS A 77 5.03 4.97 5.47
N GLN A 78 5.09 6.28 5.69
CA GLN A 78 6.35 7.05 5.64
C GLN A 78 7.34 6.63 6.74
N GLN A 79 6.87 6.21 7.92
CA GLN A 79 7.70 5.60 8.96
C GLN A 79 7.69 4.07 8.79
N ALA A 80 8.75 3.55 8.17
CA ALA A 80 8.79 2.17 7.75
C ALA A 80 8.86 1.16 8.93
N PHE A 81 9.66 1.46 9.97
CA PHE A 81 9.97 0.50 11.03
C PHE A 81 10.02 1.16 12.40
N SER A 82 9.47 0.48 13.42
CA SER A 82 9.54 0.89 14.83
C SER A 82 10.84 0.47 15.50
N ASP A 83 11.42 -0.65 15.04
CA ASP A 83 12.71 -1.17 15.52
C ASP A 83 13.65 -1.39 14.35
N THR A 84 14.73 -0.64 14.32
CA THR A 84 15.76 -0.73 13.27
C THR A 84 16.98 -1.55 13.69
N THR A 85 16.99 -2.11 14.89
CA THR A 85 18.10 -2.91 15.42
C THR A 85 18.10 -4.36 14.93
N ILE A 86 16.95 -4.84 14.49
CA ILE A 86 16.76 -6.18 13.94
C ILE A 86 17.22 -6.25 12.48
N THR A 87 17.44 -7.48 11.99
CA THR A 87 17.81 -7.70 10.59
C THR A 87 16.61 -7.58 9.66
N VAL A 88 16.88 -7.35 8.39
CA VAL A 88 15.82 -7.35 7.35
C VAL A 88 15.09 -8.68 7.33
N GLU A 89 15.80 -9.79 7.43
CA GLU A 89 15.22 -11.13 7.45
C GLU A 89 14.27 -11.31 8.63
N GLU A 90 14.66 -10.93 9.85
CA GLU A 90 13.80 -10.98 11.04
C GLU A 90 12.53 -10.13 10.87
N GLU A 91 12.64 -8.94 10.29
CA GLU A 91 11.48 -8.08 10.07
C GLU A 91 10.51 -8.67 9.04
N LEU A 92 11.03 -9.11 7.89
CA LEU A 92 10.19 -9.63 6.81
C LEU A 92 9.56 -10.98 7.16
N LEU A 93 10.23 -11.79 7.99
CA LEU A 93 9.67 -13.03 8.51
C LEU A 93 8.41 -12.85 9.37
N LYS A 94 8.17 -11.67 9.92
CA LYS A 94 6.91 -11.36 10.63
C LYS A 94 5.68 -11.41 9.70
N SER A 95 5.88 -11.22 8.40
CA SER A 95 4.83 -11.31 7.37
C SER A 95 4.65 -12.73 6.83
N CYS A 96 5.43 -13.69 7.30
CA CYS A 96 5.34 -15.07 6.83
C CYS A 96 4.09 -15.75 7.40
N PRO A 97 3.24 -16.35 6.56
CA PRO A 97 2.00 -16.98 7.01
C PRO A 97 2.25 -18.28 7.81
N CYS A 98 3.39 -18.92 7.60
CA CYS A 98 3.70 -20.20 8.22
C CYS A 98 5.05 -20.19 8.94
N PRO A 99 5.12 -20.49 10.25
CA PRO A 99 6.37 -20.56 11.01
C PRO A 99 7.19 -21.83 10.70
N ASP A 100 6.56 -22.89 10.19
CA ASP A 100 7.24 -24.14 9.90
C ASP A 100 8.06 -24.02 8.60
N LYS A 101 9.37 -24.24 8.71
CA LYS A 101 10.31 -24.15 7.58
C LYS A 101 10.10 -25.24 6.51
N TRP A 102 9.41 -26.31 6.83
CA TRP A 102 9.16 -27.43 5.93
C TRP A 102 7.79 -27.38 5.26
N ASP A 103 7.01 -26.33 5.56
CA ASP A 103 5.71 -26.12 4.93
C ASP A 103 5.87 -25.61 3.50
N ARG A 104 5.00 -26.10 2.61
CA ARG A 104 4.97 -25.68 1.20
C ARG A 104 4.65 -24.18 1.05
N GLU A 105 3.79 -23.64 1.91
CA GLU A 105 3.44 -22.22 1.89
C GLU A 105 4.65 -21.37 2.28
N ARG A 106 5.43 -21.84 3.26
CA ARG A 106 6.69 -21.19 3.63
C ARG A 106 7.68 -21.14 2.47
N PHE A 107 7.85 -22.23 1.75
CA PHE A 107 8.74 -22.29 0.60
C PHE A 107 8.31 -21.33 -0.51
N THR A 108 7.00 -21.27 -0.81
CA THR A 108 6.45 -20.32 -1.80
C THR A 108 6.68 -18.88 -1.38
N TRP A 109 6.47 -18.57 -0.09
CA TRP A 109 6.72 -17.25 0.47
C TRP A 109 8.21 -16.87 0.39
N GLU A 110 9.12 -17.79 0.67
CA GLU A 110 10.57 -17.54 0.55
C GLU A 110 11.01 -17.25 -0.90
N GLN A 111 10.42 -17.96 -1.87
CA GLN A 111 10.65 -17.66 -3.30
C GLN A 111 10.18 -16.26 -3.68
N GLU A 112 8.99 -15.86 -3.21
CA GLU A 112 8.47 -14.52 -3.45
C GLU A 112 9.31 -13.46 -2.74
N TYR A 113 9.75 -13.73 -1.51
CA TYR A 113 10.69 -12.87 -0.80
C TYR A 113 11.99 -12.68 -1.57
N ASP A 114 12.60 -13.76 -2.09
CA ASP A 114 13.82 -13.66 -2.90
C ASP A 114 13.58 -12.84 -4.16
N ARG A 115 12.46 -13.04 -4.84
CA ARG A 115 12.07 -12.32 -6.05
C ARG A 115 11.90 -10.83 -5.80
N LEU A 116 11.11 -10.47 -4.78
CA LEU A 116 10.88 -9.09 -4.38
C LEU A 116 12.19 -8.41 -3.99
N PHE A 117 12.96 -9.04 -3.12
CA PHE A 117 14.20 -8.47 -2.60
C PHE A 117 15.22 -8.18 -3.70
N THR A 118 15.36 -9.11 -4.64
CA THR A 118 16.23 -8.93 -5.81
C THR A 118 15.68 -7.89 -6.78
N GLY A 119 14.36 -7.88 -7.01
CA GLY A 119 13.69 -6.92 -7.88
C GLY A 119 13.82 -5.47 -7.41
N PHE A 120 13.93 -5.27 -6.09
CA PHE A 120 14.21 -3.96 -5.49
C PHE A 120 15.72 -3.61 -5.45
N GLY A 121 16.57 -4.42 -6.09
CA GLY A 121 18.01 -4.15 -6.23
C GLY A 121 18.86 -4.58 -5.05
N PHE A 122 18.32 -5.36 -4.10
CA PHE A 122 19.09 -5.86 -2.96
C PHE A 122 19.76 -7.20 -3.26
N SER A 123 20.95 -7.40 -2.72
CA SER A 123 21.64 -8.69 -2.75
C SER A 123 21.12 -9.62 -1.63
N LYS A 124 21.27 -10.94 -1.82
CA LYS A 124 20.83 -11.93 -0.80
C LYS A 124 21.57 -11.79 0.53
N GLU A 125 22.81 -11.32 0.52
CA GLU A 125 23.62 -11.10 1.71
C GLU A 125 23.05 -9.98 2.58
N GLU A 126 22.39 -9.00 1.98
CA GLU A 126 21.81 -7.86 2.68
C GLU A 126 20.62 -8.21 3.57
N LYS A 127 20.00 -9.37 3.38
CA LYS A 127 18.96 -9.87 4.27
C LYS A 127 19.42 -9.97 5.73
N ARG A 128 20.72 -10.23 5.94
CA ARG A 128 21.33 -10.36 7.27
C ARG A 128 21.77 -9.04 7.89
N LYS A 129 21.76 -7.93 7.11
CA LYS A 129 22.07 -6.61 7.64
C LYS A 129 20.92 -6.11 8.52
N ARG A 130 21.26 -5.28 9.51
CA ARG A 130 20.25 -4.60 10.34
C ARG A 130 19.60 -3.48 9.55
N LEU A 131 18.32 -3.22 9.82
CA LEU A 131 17.58 -2.13 9.18
C LEU A 131 18.26 -0.76 9.36
N SER A 132 18.91 -0.54 10.51
CA SER A 132 19.67 0.69 10.77
C SER A 132 20.88 0.93 9.85
N GLN A 133 21.33 -0.08 9.11
CA GLN A 133 22.44 0.02 8.17
C GLN A 133 22.02 0.48 6.78
N PHE A 134 20.72 0.61 6.55
CA PHE A 134 20.14 1.06 5.29
C PHE A 134 19.77 2.54 5.36
N SER A 135 19.92 3.23 4.24
CA SER A 135 19.43 4.60 4.06
C SER A 135 17.92 4.68 4.20
N GLY A 136 17.37 5.88 4.42
CA GLY A 136 15.91 6.06 4.50
C GLY A 136 15.15 5.58 3.27
N GLY A 137 15.70 5.82 2.06
CA GLY A 137 15.13 5.32 0.81
C GLY A 137 15.14 3.79 0.72
N GLU A 138 16.24 3.14 1.10
CA GLU A 138 16.34 1.68 1.15
C GLU A 138 15.38 1.08 2.19
N GLN A 139 15.22 1.73 3.34
CA GLN A 139 14.22 1.31 4.33
C GLN A 139 12.80 1.41 3.77
N THR A 140 12.50 2.44 2.97
CA THR A 140 11.20 2.55 2.27
C THR A 140 11.02 1.41 1.27
N LYS A 141 12.04 1.05 0.49
CA LYS A 141 12.02 -0.13 -0.39
C LYS A 141 11.74 -1.42 0.40
N ILE A 142 12.41 -1.63 1.54
CA ILE A 142 12.19 -2.81 2.39
C ILE A 142 10.77 -2.83 2.99
N ALA A 143 10.24 -1.66 3.38
CA ALA A 143 8.86 -1.56 3.84
C ALA A 143 7.84 -1.91 2.75
N LEU A 144 8.11 -1.49 1.51
CA LEU A 144 7.29 -1.87 0.37
C LEU A 144 7.36 -3.38 0.12
N ILE A 145 8.52 -4.00 0.17
CA ILE A 145 8.67 -5.46 0.09
C ILE A 145 7.85 -6.16 1.18
N ARG A 146 7.92 -5.70 2.43
CA ARG A 146 7.11 -6.25 3.54
C ARG A 146 5.61 -6.18 3.24
N LEU A 147 5.18 -5.05 2.71
CA LEU A 147 3.79 -4.81 2.36
C LEU A 147 3.32 -5.73 1.22
N LEU A 148 4.14 -5.91 0.20
CA LEU A 148 3.85 -6.80 -0.93
C LEU A 148 3.79 -8.27 -0.51
N LEU A 149 4.69 -8.70 0.38
CA LEU A 149 4.70 -10.06 0.95
C LEU A 149 3.47 -10.40 1.80
N ALA A 150 2.80 -9.40 2.35
CA ALA A 150 1.58 -9.59 3.12
C ALA A 150 0.35 -9.88 2.23
N HIS A 151 0.43 -9.67 0.91
CA HIS A 151 -0.64 -9.89 -0.07
C HIS A 151 -2.02 -9.35 0.37
N PRO A 152 -2.14 -8.06 0.76
CA PRO A 152 -3.43 -7.52 1.17
C PRO A 152 -4.44 -7.53 0.00
N ASP A 153 -5.74 -7.64 0.33
CA ASP A 153 -6.82 -7.53 -0.68
C ASP A 153 -6.82 -6.16 -1.36
N ILE A 154 -6.44 -5.11 -0.62
CA ILE A 154 -6.30 -3.73 -1.12
C ILE A 154 -4.93 -3.19 -0.71
N LEU A 155 -4.11 -2.88 -1.70
CA LEU A 155 -2.79 -2.27 -1.55
C LEU A 155 -2.91 -0.75 -1.72
N LEU A 156 -2.49 0.01 -0.72
CA LEU A 156 -2.56 1.47 -0.68
C LEU A 156 -1.14 2.05 -0.74
N LEU A 157 -0.85 2.80 -1.79
CA LEU A 157 0.49 3.32 -2.06
C LEU A 157 0.47 4.85 -2.14
N ASP A 158 1.19 5.50 -1.24
CA ASP A 158 1.39 6.95 -1.25
C ASP A 158 2.80 7.26 -1.74
N GLU A 159 2.92 7.82 -2.96
CA GLU A 159 4.17 8.15 -3.63
C GLU A 159 5.19 6.98 -3.66
N PRO A 160 4.80 5.80 -4.18
CA PRO A 160 5.63 4.59 -4.08
C PRO A 160 6.93 4.68 -4.89
N THR A 161 7.00 5.57 -5.89
CA THR A 161 8.19 5.77 -6.75
C THR A 161 9.24 6.68 -6.13
N ASN A 162 8.90 7.38 -5.03
CA ASN A 162 9.87 8.21 -4.34
C ASN A 162 11.05 7.35 -3.83
N HIS A 163 12.25 7.80 -4.13
CA HIS A 163 13.50 7.11 -3.79
C HIS A 163 13.77 5.80 -4.55
N LEU A 164 12.99 5.49 -5.60
CA LEU A 164 13.30 4.39 -6.51
C LEU A 164 14.12 4.91 -7.70
N ASP A 165 15.06 4.09 -8.15
CA ASP A 165 15.71 4.26 -9.43
C ASP A 165 14.78 3.76 -10.56
N VAL A 166 15.14 4.08 -11.80
CA VAL A 166 14.33 3.76 -12.98
C VAL A 166 14.08 2.25 -13.10
N GLU A 167 15.11 1.44 -12.89
CA GLU A 167 15.03 -0.02 -13.01
C GLU A 167 14.08 -0.61 -11.97
N THR A 168 14.19 -0.17 -10.72
CA THR A 168 13.28 -0.59 -9.63
C THR A 168 11.84 -0.11 -9.90
N THR A 169 11.66 1.09 -10.46
CA THR A 169 10.33 1.61 -10.81
C THR A 169 9.68 0.76 -11.90
N GLU A 170 10.38 0.44 -12.98
CA GLU A 170 9.89 -0.41 -14.07
C GLU A 170 9.54 -1.82 -13.56
N TRP A 171 10.35 -2.35 -12.65
CA TRP A 171 10.08 -3.64 -12.02
C TRP A 171 8.79 -3.59 -11.18
N LEU A 172 8.61 -2.50 -10.38
CA LEU A 172 7.41 -2.29 -9.57
C LEU A 172 6.16 -2.13 -10.43
N GLU A 173 6.23 -1.39 -11.54
CA GLU A 173 5.13 -1.25 -12.51
C GLU A 173 4.64 -2.63 -12.98
N GLU A 174 5.55 -3.48 -13.41
CA GLU A 174 5.19 -4.82 -13.90
C GLU A 174 4.61 -5.70 -12.79
N TYR A 175 5.15 -5.62 -11.57
CA TYR A 175 4.63 -6.34 -10.42
C TYR A 175 3.20 -5.92 -10.08
N LEU A 176 2.94 -4.60 -10.01
CA LEU A 176 1.62 -4.06 -9.67
C LEU A 176 0.56 -4.39 -10.72
N ARG A 177 0.92 -4.43 -11.99
CA ARG A 177 0.01 -4.85 -13.07
C ARG A 177 -0.47 -6.28 -12.89
N GLN A 178 0.39 -7.17 -12.41
CA GLN A 178 0.09 -8.58 -12.16
C GLN A 178 -0.48 -8.84 -10.75
N TYR A 179 -0.54 -7.82 -9.90
CA TYR A 179 -1.02 -7.97 -8.52
C TYR A 179 -2.48 -8.44 -8.49
N ALA A 180 -2.76 -9.52 -7.74
CA ALA A 180 -4.07 -10.15 -7.71
C ALA A 180 -5.15 -9.33 -6.97
N GLY A 181 -4.75 -8.49 -6.00
CA GLY A 181 -5.62 -7.59 -5.26
C GLY A 181 -5.86 -6.25 -5.97
N ALA A 182 -6.71 -5.42 -5.38
CA ALA A 182 -6.86 -4.04 -5.81
C ALA A 182 -5.64 -3.20 -5.40
N VAL A 183 -5.33 -2.17 -6.19
CA VAL A 183 -4.28 -1.20 -5.85
C VAL A 183 -4.87 0.21 -5.94
N VAL A 184 -4.69 0.99 -4.91
CA VAL A 184 -5.02 2.42 -4.90
C VAL A 184 -3.73 3.19 -4.70
N MET A 185 -3.35 4.01 -5.66
CA MET A 185 -2.07 4.69 -5.66
C MET A 185 -2.21 6.20 -5.83
N VAL A 186 -1.40 6.93 -5.09
CA VAL A 186 -1.15 8.36 -5.27
C VAL A 186 0.26 8.50 -5.78
N SER A 187 0.46 9.18 -6.90
CA SER A 187 1.79 9.53 -7.40
C SER A 187 1.77 10.83 -8.22
N HIS A 188 2.89 11.52 -8.23
CA HIS A 188 3.15 12.64 -9.13
C HIS A 188 3.85 12.19 -10.42
N ASP A 189 4.29 10.95 -10.50
CA ASP A 189 4.88 10.34 -11.69
C ASP A 189 3.78 9.87 -12.65
N ARG A 190 3.54 10.66 -13.69
CA ARG A 190 2.51 10.37 -14.70
C ARG A 190 2.84 9.11 -15.51
N PHE A 191 4.11 8.86 -15.79
CA PHE A 191 4.51 7.67 -16.55
C PHE A 191 4.22 6.40 -15.76
N PHE A 192 4.49 6.41 -14.45
CA PHE A 192 4.15 5.32 -13.56
C PHE A 192 2.63 5.07 -13.53
N LEU A 193 1.83 6.13 -13.37
CA LEU A 193 0.37 6.01 -13.33
C LEU A 193 -0.20 5.51 -14.67
N ASP A 194 0.24 6.05 -15.80
CA ASP A 194 -0.24 5.66 -17.13
C ASP A 194 0.05 4.19 -17.45
N ARG A 195 1.10 3.61 -16.85
CA ARG A 195 1.48 2.22 -17.08
C ARG A 195 0.83 1.23 -16.11
N THR A 196 0.41 1.71 -14.93
CA THR A 196 -0.07 0.84 -13.86
C THR A 196 -1.56 0.95 -13.57
N ALA A 197 -2.19 2.10 -13.82
CA ALA A 197 -3.57 2.35 -13.45
C ALA A 197 -4.55 1.96 -14.56
N ASP A 198 -5.66 1.34 -14.16
CA ASP A 198 -6.83 1.07 -15.02
C ASP A 198 -7.81 2.24 -15.00
N THR A 199 -7.86 2.94 -13.87
CA THR A 199 -8.83 4.03 -13.61
C THR A 199 -8.14 5.20 -12.91
N VAL A 200 -8.55 6.42 -13.25
CA VAL A 200 -8.05 7.64 -12.63
C VAL A 200 -9.19 8.35 -11.92
N CYS A 201 -9.00 8.65 -10.64
CA CYS A 201 -9.88 9.48 -9.82
C CYS A 201 -9.22 10.84 -9.59
N GLU A 202 -9.89 11.92 -9.95
CA GLU A 202 -9.42 13.29 -9.72
C GLU A 202 -10.11 13.91 -8.49
N PHE A 203 -9.29 14.48 -7.60
CA PHE A 203 -9.69 15.14 -6.35
C PHE A 203 -9.43 16.65 -6.39
#